data_9bf93bc8eb9d7ab9037fb03ffceeace9
#
_entry.id   9bf93bc8eb9d7ab9037fb03ffceeace9
#
_cell.length_a   1.000
_cell.length_b   1.000
_cell.length_c   1.000
_cell.angle_alpha   90.00
_cell.angle_beta   90.00
_cell.angle_gamma   90.00
#
_symmetry.space_group_name_H-M   'P 1'
#
loop_
_entity.id
_entity.type
_entity.pdbx_description
1 polymer ?
#
loop_
_entity_poly.entity_id
_entity_poly.type
_entity_poly.pdbx_seq_one_letter_code
_entity_poly.pdbx_strand_id
1 'polypeptide(L)'
;MLRIHFNADDLAKVRMAARPDALWESILSFHRLRDRRGALTFGEWRSEARSRLKGETRLLAQLVPPRGYFPDFLTPAEGRDGLDAGLEALRATPPARLHTELALAVAHRSPLRVLPARLLALAEGSSEAVARLVAALRAYYRAAVEPYWPHIQARVEADRAVRGRALLDGGADELLASLPPVLRWRAPVLEADYPVDRELHLNGRGLLLQPSFFCRGTPVVLRDASLSPVLVYPVAHGGEPAFGESAGPSLGRLVGHTRSAVLQAIRNGCTTSELARRAGVSLASASQHAAVLREAGLVVTLRHGNAVLHTLTPLGAALLRGGASAEPEPYARNGPVTS
;
A
#
# COMPACT_ATOMS: atom_id res chain seq x y z
N MET A 1 3.10 -11.79 19.80
CA MET A 1 3.93 -10.59 19.65
C MET A 1 5.08 -10.88 18.69
N LEU A 2 5.44 -9.95 17.80
CA LEU A 2 6.65 -10.03 16.97
C LEU A 2 7.73 -9.18 17.63
N ARG A 3 8.95 -9.74 17.78
CA ARG A 3 10.14 -9.02 18.19
C ARG A 3 11.24 -9.22 17.18
N ILE A 4 11.79 -8.12 16.66
CA ILE A 4 12.89 -8.13 15.71
C ILE A 4 14.12 -7.56 16.42
N HIS A 5 15.15 -8.39 16.56
CA HIS A 5 16.39 -8.07 17.29
C HIS A 5 17.46 -7.57 16.34
N PHE A 6 18.02 -6.42 16.67
CA PHE A 6 19.06 -5.75 15.91
C PHE A 6 20.39 -5.78 16.66
N ASN A 7 21.46 -5.92 15.92
CA ASN A 7 22.80 -5.57 16.36
C ASN A 7 23.26 -4.30 15.61
N ALA A 8 24.48 -3.83 15.87
CA ALA A 8 25.03 -2.61 15.25
C ALA A 8 25.13 -2.75 13.71
N ASP A 9 25.51 -3.94 13.21
CA ASP A 9 25.60 -4.20 11.76
C ASP A 9 24.22 -4.20 11.10
N ASP A 10 23.19 -4.64 11.83
CA ASP A 10 21.81 -4.60 11.34
C ASP A 10 21.31 -3.18 11.19
N LEU A 11 21.58 -2.32 12.19
CA LEU A 11 21.18 -0.91 12.14
C LEU A 11 21.84 -0.18 10.97
N ALA A 12 23.13 -0.45 10.71
CA ALA A 12 23.86 0.11 9.58
C ALA A 12 23.30 -0.35 8.21
N LYS A 13 22.56 -1.45 8.18
CA LYS A 13 22.00 -2.05 6.96
C LYS A 13 20.47 -1.94 6.87
N VAL A 14 19.83 -1.13 7.74
CA VAL A 14 18.42 -0.80 7.59
C VAL A 14 18.21 -0.01 6.30
N ARG A 15 17.24 -0.43 5.51
CA ARG A 15 16.92 0.22 4.23
C ARG A 15 15.41 0.34 4.05
N MET A 16 15.00 1.38 3.34
CA MET A 16 13.63 1.52 2.86
C MET A 16 13.51 1.11 1.40
N ALA A 17 12.45 0.41 1.06
CA ALA A 17 12.13 0.12 -0.34
C ALA A 17 11.91 1.43 -1.12
N ALA A 18 12.47 1.50 -2.33
CA ALA A 18 12.42 2.70 -3.15
C ALA A 18 11.01 2.99 -3.70
N ARG A 19 10.17 1.98 -3.81
CA ARG A 19 8.82 2.04 -4.39
C ARG A 19 7.93 0.94 -3.80
N PRO A 20 6.58 1.03 -3.97
CA PRO A 20 5.70 -0.09 -3.60
C PRO A 20 6.03 -1.32 -4.45
N ASP A 21 5.85 -2.50 -3.86
CA ASP A 21 6.05 -3.78 -4.51
C ASP A 21 4.70 -4.32 -5.02
N ALA A 22 4.62 -4.59 -6.33
CA ALA A 22 3.37 -4.98 -6.98
C ALA A 22 2.80 -6.31 -6.47
N LEU A 23 3.66 -7.26 -6.09
CA LEU A 23 3.21 -8.55 -5.55
C LEU A 23 2.76 -8.43 -4.10
N TRP A 24 3.50 -7.70 -3.26
CA TRP A 24 3.04 -7.41 -1.90
C TRP A 24 1.70 -6.68 -1.90
N GLU A 25 1.54 -5.64 -2.73
CA GLU A 25 0.27 -4.92 -2.85
C GLU A 25 -0.85 -5.83 -3.37
N SER A 26 -0.56 -6.74 -4.32
CA SER A 26 -1.54 -7.71 -4.83
C SER A 26 -2.00 -8.67 -3.73
N ILE A 27 -1.07 -9.29 -3.01
CA ILE A 27 -1.41 -10.28 -1.97
C ILE A 27 -2.14 -9.62 -0.80
N LEU A 28 -1.66 -8.46 -0.34
CA LEU A 28 -2.30 -7.74 0.77
C LEU A 28 -3.65 -7.14 0.37
N SER A 29 -3.81 -6.66 -0.87
CA SER A 29 -5.11 -6.25 -1.39
C SER A 29 -6.09 -7.41 -1.46
N PHE A 30 -5.62 -8.62 -1.80
CA PHE A 30 -6.47 -9.81 -1.83
C PHE A 30 -7.01 -10.18 -0.44
N HIS A 31 -6.21 -9.98 0.62
CA HIS A 31 -6.71 -10.04 2.00
C HIS A 31 -7.83 -9.01 2.23
N ARG A 32 -7.62 -7.74 1.78
CA ARG A 32 -8.62 -6.67 1.94
C ARG A 32 -9.91 -6.94 1.17
N LEU A 33 -9.79 -7.54 -0.02
CA LEU A 33 -10.96 -7.92 -0.83
C LEU A 33 -11.89 -8.89 -0.11
N ARG A 34 -11.32 -9.78 0.72
CA ARG A 34 -12.03 -10.84 1.44
C ARG A 34 -12.35 -10.50 2.90
N ASP A 35 -11.71 -9.49 3.47
CA ASP A 35 -11.97 -9.00 4.84
C ASP A 35 -13.00 -7.86 4.80
N ARG A 36 -14.04 -7.94 5.64
CA ARG A 36 -15.05 -6.88 5.76
C ARG A 36 -14.58 -5.67 6.58
N ARG A 37 -13.46 -5.78 7.29
CA ARG A 37 -12.91 -4.68 8.08
C ARG A 37 -12.40 -3.56 7.18
N GLY A 38 -12.40 -2.33 7.69
CA GLY A 38 -11.98 -1.15 6.95
C GLY A 38 -12.90 -0.82 5.77
N ALA A 39 -14.21 -0.91 5.99
CA ALA A 39 -15.21 -0.55 4.98
C ALA A 39 -15.06 0.91 4.54
N LEU A 40 -14.79 1.82 5.47
CA LEU A 40 -14.56 3.24 5.18
C LEU A 40 -13.34 3.45 4.28
N THR A 41 -12.25 2.71 4.52
CA THR A 41 -11.01 2.88 3.76
C THR A 41 -11.04 2.20 2.39
N PHE A 42 -11.57 0.97 2.32
CA PHE A 42 -11.46 0.12 1.12
C PHE A 42 -12.80 -0.28 0.51
N GLY A 43 -13.94 0.31 0.97
CA GLY A 43 -15.28 -0.11 0.53
C GLY A 43 -15.51 0.09 -0.96
N GLU A 44 -15.20 1.27 -1.46
CA GLU A 44 -15.34 1.63 -2.87
C GLU A 44 -14.41 0.79 -3.75
N TRP A 45 -13.11 0.74 -3.40
CA TRP A 45 -12.16 -0.12 -4.08
C TRP A 45 -12.62 -1.58 -4.17
N ARG A 46 -13.17 -2.14 -3.07
CA ARG A 46 -13.68 -3.52 -3.06
C ARG A 46 -14.83 -3.72 -4.03
N SER A 47 -15.75 -2.77 -4.09
CA SER A 47 -16.91 -2.82 -5.00
C SER A 47 -16.42 -2.85 -6.45
N GLU A 48 -15.55 -1.91 -6.81
CA GLU A 48 -15.02 -1.82 -8.15
C GLU A 48 -14.09 -3.00 -8.51
N ALA A 49 -13.21 -3.41 -7.61
CA ALA A 49 -12.35 -4.56 -7.86
C ALA A 49 -13.19 -5.84 -8.11
N ARG A 50 -14.25 -6.07 -7.31
CA ARG A 50 -15.14 -7.22 -7.51
C ARG A 50 -15.86 -7.19 -8.84
N SER A 51 -16.27 -6.02 -9.33
CA SER A 51 -16.94 -5.90 -10.64
C SER A 51 -16.04 -6.25 -11.82
N ARG A 52 -14.72 -6.03 -11.66
CA ARG A 52 -13.70 -6.30 -12.70
C ARG A 52 -13.16 -7.73 -12.68
N LEU A 53 -13.26 -8.45 -11.55
CA LEU A 53 -12.70 -9.80 -11.39
C LEU A 53 -13.61 -10.87 -11.98
N LYS A 54 -13.06 -11.79 -12.80
CA LYS A 54 -13.81 -12.78 -13.59
C LYS A 54 -13.52 -14.25 -13.24
N GLY A 55 -12.91 -14.55 -12.11
CA GLY A 55 -12.65 -15.95 -11.73
C GLY A 55 -11.22 -16.27 -11.30
N GLU A 56 -10.29 -15.36 -11.53
CA GLU A 56 -8.88 -15.45 -11.13
C GLU A 56 -8.73 -15.66 -9.62
N THR A 57 -9.73 -15.21 -8.87
CA THR A 57 -9.77 -15.28 -7.41
C THR A 57 -9.86 -16.71 -6.86
N ARG A 58 -10.33 -17.69 -7.64
CA ARG A 58 -10.51 -19.08 -7.15
C ARG A 58 -9.20 -19.74 -6.76
N LEU A 59 -8.17 -19.59 -7.59
CA LEU A 59 -6.84 -20.15 -7.30
C LEU A 59 -6.17 -19.38 -6.16
N LEU A 60 -6.19 -18.05 -6.22
CA LEU A 60 -5.61 -17.19 -5.19
C LEU A 60 -6.25 -17.42 -3.82
N ALA A 61 -7.57 -17.66 -3.78
CA ALA A 61 -8.28 -17.94 -2.54
C ALA A 61 -7.83 -19.22 -1.83
N GLN A 62 -7.20 -20.13 -2.55
CA GLN A 62 -6.64 -21.34 -1.98
C GLN A 62 -5.26 -21.09 -1.35
N LEU A 63 -4.52 -20.14 -1.86
CA LEU A 63 -3.16 -19.79 -1.42
C LEU A 63 -3.18 -18.70 -0.35
N VAL A 64 -3.98 -17.68 -0.55
CA VAL A 64 -4.06 -16.50 0.32
C VAL A 64 -5.36 -16.54 1.13
N PRO A 65 -5.32 -16.89 2.42
CA PRO A 65 -6.50 -16.88 3.29
C PRO A 65 -6.98 -15.45 3.57
N PRO A 66 -8.21 -15.26 4.09
CA PRO A 66 -8.64 -13.92 4.54
C PRO A 66 -7.76 -13.34 5.65
N ARG A 67 -7.10 -14.19 6.42
CA ARG A 67 -6.16 -13.86 7.52
C ARG A 67 -5.16 -14.97 7.72
N GLY A 68 -4.01 -14.62 8.28
CA GLY A 68 -2.96 -15.55 8.62
C GLY A 68 -1.95 -15.75 7.51
N TYR A 69 -1.22 -16.83 7.60
CA TYR A 69 -0.08 -17.14 6.75
C TYR A 69 -0.48 -17.42 5.30
N PHE A 70 0.27 -16.87 4.38
CA PHE A 70 0.31 -17.23 2.96
C PHE A 70 1.76 -17.58 2.56
N PRO A 71 1.97 -18.40 1.52
CA PRO A 71 3.31 -18.80 1.10
C PRO A 71 4.22 -17.63 0.74
N ASP A 72 5.46 -17.65 1.22
CA ASP A 72 6.45 -16.59 0.99
C ASP A 72 6.86 -16.49 -0.48
N PHE A 73 6.79 -17.60 -1.25
CA PHE A 73 7.10 -17.59 -2.68
C PHE A 73 6.16 -16.69 -3.52
N LEU A 74 5.02 -16.27 -2.97
CA LEU A 74 4.11 -15.35 -3.64
C LEU A 74 4.63 -13.90 -3.67
N THR A 75 5.62 -13.59 -2.86
CA THR A 75 6.21 -12.26 -2.71
C THR A 75 7.74 -12.31 -2.79
N PRO A 76 8.31 -12.80 -3.90
CA PRO A 76 9.75 -12.89 -4.09
C PRO A 76 10.38 -11.48 -4.09
N ALA A 77 11.66 -11.42 -3.73
CA ALA A 77 12.39 -10.16 -3.57
C ALA A 77 12.47 -9.34 -4.87
N GLU A 78 12.41 -9.99 -6.01
CA GLU A 78 12.43 -9.41 -7.35
C GLU A 78 11.16 -8.61 -7.69
N GLY A 79 10.08 -8.80 -6.92
CA GLY A 79 8.86 -7.99 -7.02
C GLY A 79 9.12 -6.48 -6.85
N ARG A 80 10.21 -6.11 -6.18
CA ARG A 80 10.68 -4.73 -6.04
C ARG A 80 11.10 -4.10 -7.37
N ASP A 81 11.54 -4.91 -8.32
CA ASP A 81 11.97 -4.46 -9.66
C ASP A 81 10.80 -4.35 -10.63
N GLY A 82 9.62 -4.76 -10.20
CA GLY A 82 8.37 -4.68 -10.91
C GLY A 82 7.61 -6.00 -10.96
N LEU A 83 6.35 -5.92 -11.42
CA LEU A 83 5.47 -7.09 -11.48
C LEU A 83 6.08 -8.24 -12.31
N ASP A 84 6.63 -7.92 -13.48
CA ASP A 84 7.14 -8.95 -14.40
C ASP A 84 8.35 -9.66 -13.81
N ALA A 85 9.29 -8.94 -13.20
CA ALA A 85 10.45 -9.53 -12.52
C ALA A 85 10.01 -10.45 -11.37
N GLY A 86 9.06 -10.00 -10.54
CA GLY A 86 8.53 -10.82 -9.46
C GLY A 86 7.79 -12.07 -9.95
N LEU A 87 7.01 -11.96 -11.02
CA LEU A 87 6.32 -13.11 -11.61
C LEU A 87 7.28 -14.11 -12.24
N GLU A 88 8.39 -13.65 -12.81
CA GLU A 88 9.43 -14.52 -13.34
C GLU A 88 10.18 -15.26 -12.22
N ALA A 89 10.53 -14.56 -11.14
CA ALA A 89 11.10 -15.17 -9.95
C ALA A 89 10.16 -16.22 -9.32
N LEU A 90 8.85 -15.95 -9.32
CA LEU A 90 7.85 -16.92 -8.88
C LEU A 90 7.85 -18.17 -9.78
N ARG A 91 7.97 -18.02 -11.10
CA ARG A 91 8.12 -19.16 -12.04
C ARG A 91 9.35 -19.99 -11.76
N ALA A 92 10.44 -19.34 -11.39
CA ALA A 92 11.71 -19.99 -11.08
C ALA A 92 11.75 -20.62 -9.68
N THR A 93 10.66 -20.56 -8.90
CA THR A 93 10.63 -21.13 -7.55
C THR A 93 10.83 -22.64 -7.59
N PRO A 94 11.83 -23.19 -6.88
CA PRO A 94 12.07 -24.63 -6.88
C PRO A 94 10.88 -25.44 -6.35
N PRO A 95 10.58 -26.63 -6.94
CA PRO A 95 9.47 -27.48 -6.50
C PRO A 95 9.52 -27.83 -5.01
N ALA A 96 10.70 -28.07 -4.46
CA ALA A 96 10.89 -28.38 -3.04
C ALA A 96 10.40 -27.20 -2.14
N ARG A 97 10.64 -25.96 -2.54
CA ARG A 97 10.17 -24.78 -1.84
C ARG A 97 8.65 -24.62 -2.00
N LEU A 98 8.11 -24.80 -3.20
CA LEU A 98 6.66 -24.78 -3.44
C LEU A 98 5.95 -25.80 -2.54
N HIS A 99 6.44 -27.04 -2.50
CA HIS A 99 5.87 -28.10 -1.67
C HIS A 99 5.90 -27.74 -0.18
N THR A 100 7.06 -27.32 0.33
CA THR A 100 7.25 -26.99 1.75
C THR A 100 6.31 -25.85 2.18
N GLU A 101 6.26 -24.76 1.43
CA GLU A 101 5.47 -23.58 1.80
C GLU A 101 3.96 -23.84 1.63
N LEU A 102 3.54 -24.63 0.62
CA LEU A 102 2.14 -25.03 0.46
C LEU A 102 1.68 -25.98 1.57
N ALA A 103 2.51 -26.97 1.94
CA ALA A 103 2.22 -27.85 3.07
C ALA A 103 2.06 -27.07 4.37
N LEU A 104 2.93 -26.07 4.59
CA LEU A 104 2.86 -25.18 5.72
C LEU A 104 1.58 -24.33 5.73
N ALA A 105 1.20 -23.78 4.58
CA ALA A 105 -0.02 -22.99 4.44
C ALA A 105 -1.29 -23.82 4.71
N VAL A 106 -1.29 -25.10 4.32
CA VAL A 106 -2.39 -26.02 4.62
C VAL A 106 -2.40 -26.39 6.10
N ALA A 107 -1.25 -26.65 6.70
CA ALA A 107 -1.14 -27.00 8.13
C ALA A 107 -1.68 -25.88 9.05
N HIS A 108 -1.58 -24.62 8.63
CA HIS A 108 -2.17 -23.48 9.36
C HIS A 108 -3.70 -23.39 9.26
N ARG A 109 -4.32 -24.11 8.32
CA ARG A 109 -5.77 -24.01 8.03
C ARG A 109 -6.55 -25.25 8.35
N SER A 110 -5.88 -26.41 8.33
CA SER A 110 -6.53 -27.69 8.47
C SER A 110 -5.77 -28.60 9.43
N PRO A 111 -6.45 -29.19 10.41
CA PRO A 111 -5.84 -30.16 11.31
C PRO A 111 -5.35 -31.43 10.57
N LEU A 112 -5.94 -31.75 9.44
CA LEU A 112 -5.59 -32.94 8.63
C LEU A 112 -4.24 -32.79 7.92
N ARG A 113 -3.71 -31.57 7.74
CA ARG A 113 -2.41 -31.26 7.12
C ARG A 113 -2.19 -31.90 5.73
N VAL A 114 -3.25 -32.31 5.04
CA VAL A 114 -3.19 -32.94 3.72
C VAL A 114 -3.34 -31.87 2.64
N LEU A 115 -2.41 -31.87 1.68
CA LEU A 115 -2.49 -31.00 0.50
C LEU A 115 -3.72 -31.37 -0.35
N PRO A 116 -4.63 -30.42 -0.63
CA PRO A 116 -5.74 -30.68 -1.54
C PRO A 116 -5.24 -31.08 -2.93
N ALA A 117 -5.90 -32.07 -3.58
CA ALA A 117 -5.52 -32.58 -4.90
C ALA A 117 -5.27 -31.47 -5.94
N ARG A 118 -6.05 -30.37 -5.87
CA ARG A 118 -5.93 -29.19 -6.74
C ARG A 118 -4.66 -28.36 -6.53
N LEU A 119 -3.93 -28.56 -5.41
CA LEU A 119 -2.64 -27.91 -5.13
C LEU A 119 -1.46 -28.85 -5.35
N LEU A 120 -1.67 -30.13 -5.56
CA LEU A 120 -0.59 -31.12 -5.76
C LEU A 120 0.27 -30.77 -6.96
N ALA A 121 -0.32 -30.52 -8.11
CA ALA A 121 0.42 -30.15 -9.32
C ALA A 121 1.28 -28.89 -9.12
N LEU A 122 0.80 -27.92 -8.33
CA LEU A 122 1.58 -26.72 -7.99
C LEU A 122 2.71 -27.07 -7.01
N ALA A 123 2.46 -27.92 -6.03
CA ALA A 123 3.45 -28.39 -5.07
C ALA A 123 4.56 -29.22 -5.73
N GLU A 124 4.23 -29.96 -6.77
CA GLU A 124 5.17 -30.75 -7.60
C GLU A 124 5.94 -29.86 -8.59
N GLY A 125 5.62 -28.58 -8.68
CA GLY A 125 6.29 -27.63 -9.58
C GLY A 125 5.88 -27.80 -11.04
N SER A 126 4.69 -28.36 -11.33
CA SER A 126 4.18 -28.43 -12.69
C SER A 126 4.21 -27.07 -13.36
N SER A 127 4.90 -26.98 -14.52
CA SER A 127 5.03 -25.74 -15.26
C SER A 127 3.69 -25.13 -15.66
N GLU A 128 2.71 -25.96 -15.97
CA GLU A 128 1.35 -25.54 -16.27
C GLU A 128 0.63 -24.96 -15.03
N ALA A 129 0.78 -25.61 -13.86
CA ALA A 129 0.18 -25.12 -12.62
C ALA A 129 0.80 -23.79 -12.17
N VAL A 130 2.11 -23.65 -12.29
CA VAL A 130 2.84 -22.41 -12.01
C VAL A 130 2.44 -21.31 -13.02
N ALA A 131 2.34 -21.64 -14.32
CA ALA A 131 1.90 -20.69 -15.33
C ALA A 131 0.47 -20.18 -15.08
N ARG A 132 -0.44 -21.07 -14.65
CA ARG A 132 -1.81 -20.68 -14.24
C ARG A 132 -1.80 -19.74 -13.04
N LEU A 133 -0.95 -19.98 -12.05
CA LEU A 133 -0.81 -19.10 -10.88
C LEU A 133 -0.30 -17.71 -11.29
N VAL A 134 0.74 -17.65 -12.12
CA VAL A 134 1.30 -16.41 -12.66
C VAL A 134 0.24 -15.63 -13.45
N ALA A 135 -0.52 -16.32 -14.30
CA ALA A 135 -1.60 -15.71 -15.07
C ALA A 135 -2.70 -15.14 -14.15
N ALA A 136 -3.08 -15.89 -13.10
CA ALA A 136 -4.07 -15.45 -12.12
C ALA A 136 -3.60 -14.22 -11.32
N LEU A 137 -2.33 -14.18 -10.88
CA LEU A 137 -1.75 -13.03 -10.18
C LEU A 137 -1.70 -11.80 -11.09
N ARG A 138 -1.26 -11.95 -12.34
CA ARG A 138 -1.23 -10.87 -13.32
C ARG A 138 -2.62 -10.32 -13.62
N ALA A 139 -3.60 -11.19 -13.82
CA ALA A 139 -4.98 -10.79 -14.07
C ALA A 139 -5.58 -10.08 -12.86
N TYR A 140 -5.32 -10.60 -11.66
CA TYR A 140 -5.73 -9.96 -10.42
C TYR A 140 -5.12 -8.56 -10.26
N TYR A 141 -3.79 -8.43 -10.44
CA TYR A 141 -3.10 -7.14 -10.37
C TYR A 141 -3.75 -6.11 -11.31
N ARG A 142 -3.94 -6.48 -12.59
CA ARG A 142 -4.55 -5.60 -13.60
C ARG A 142 -5.97 -5.17 -13.25
N ALA A 143 -6.76 -6.06 -12.66
CA ALA A 143 -8.14 -5.76 -12.30
C ALA A 143 -8.29 -4.95 -11.01
N ALA A 144 -7.48 -5.25 -9.98
CA ALA A 144 -7.70 -4.79 -8.62
C ALA A 144 -6.65 -3.80 -8.09
N VAL A 145 -5.43 -3.77 -8.64
CA VAL A 145 -4.31 -2.98 -8.13
C VAL A 145 -3.86 -1.91 -9.10
N GLU A 146 -3.61 -2.29 -10.35
CA GLU A 146 -3.07 -1.40 -11.39
C GLU A 146 -3.89 -0.11 -11.59
N PRO A 147 -5.24 -0.13 -11.61
CA PRO A 147 -6.03 1.10 -11.76
C PRO A 147 -5.81 2.13 -10.64
N TYR A 148 -5.32 1.66 -9.49
CA TYR A 148 -5.06 2.49 -8.30
C TYR A 148 -3.56 2.72 -8.06
N TRP A 149 -2.70 2.21 -8.95
CA TRP A 149 -1.26 2.24 -8.77
C TRP A 149 -0.69 3.65 -8.55
N PRO A 150 -1.11 4.71 -9.28
CA PRO A 150 -0.63 6.07 -9.00
C PRO A 150 -0.99 6.56 -7.59
N HIS A 151 -2.15 6.16 -7.07
CA HIS A 151 -2.55 6.50 -5.70
C HIS A 151 -1.71 5.75 -4.66
N ILE A 152 -1.47 4.46 -4.87
CA ILE A 152 -0.61 3.63 -4.02
C ILE A 152 0.80 4.23 -3.98
N GLN A 153 1.38 4.57 -5.13
CA GLN A 153 2.69 5.21 -5.23
C GLN A 153 2.74 6.53 -4.45
N ALA A 154 1.75 7.40 -4.62
CA ALA A 154 1.70 8.68 -3.93
C ALA A 154 1.66 8.51 -2.40
N ARG A 155 0.90 7.53 -1.89
CA ARG A 155 0.82 7.24 -0.45
C ARG A 155 2.11 6.67 0.10
N VAL A 156 2.71 5.72 -0.61
CA VAL A 156 4.01 5.15 -0.23
C VAL A 156 5.10 6.22 -0.27
N GLU A 157 5.12 7.10 -1.27
CA GLU A 157 6.11 8.17 -1.37
C GLU A 157 5.94 9.20 -0.25
N ALA A 158 4.71 9.54 0.12
CA ALA A 158 4.45 10.42 1.26
C ALA A 158 4.96 9.83 2.59
N ASP A 159 4.76 8.53 2.82
CA ASP A 159 5.32 7.85 3.99
C ASP A 159 6.86 7.84 3.95
N ARG A 160 7.44 7.50 2.79
CA ARG A 160 8.90 7.51 2.59
C ARG A 160 9.54 8.87 2.86
N ALA A 161 8.87 9.95 2.46
CA ALA A 161 9.36 11.31 2.74
C ALA A 161 9.45 11.60 4.25
N VAL A 162 8.48 11.13 5.03
CA VAL A 162 8.50 11.26 6.50
C VAL A 162 9.64 10.42 7.10
N ARG A 163 9.75 9.13 6.69
CA ARG A 163 10.78 8.22 7.20
C ARG A 163 12.18 8.63 6.75
N GLY A 164 12.31 9.12 5.52
CA GLY A 164 13.58 9.64 4.99
C GLY A 164 14.10 10.84 5.79
N ARG A 165 13.19 11.74 6.19
CA ARG A 165 13.55 12.86 7.07
C ARG A 165 14.04 12.36 8.43
N ALA A 166 13.31 11.45 9.07
CA ALA A 166 13.73 10.86 10.35
C ALA A 166 15.10 10.18 10.24
N LEU A 167 15.38 9.46 9.14
CA LEU A 167 16.68 8.86 8.88
C LEU A 167 17.80 9.91 8.77
N LEU A 168 17.54 11.04 8.12
CA LEU A 168 18.52 12.13 7.98
C LEU A 168 18.75 12.88 9.30
N ASP A 169 17.73 13.03 10.13
CA ASP A 169 17.78 13.78 11.37
C ASP A 169 18.43 12.97 12.51
N GLY A 170 18.16 11.66 12.61
CA GLY A 170 18.58 10.84 13.75
C GLY A 170 19.03 9.41 13.40
N GLY A 171 19.33 9.13 12.13
CA GLY A 171 19.81 7.83 11.68
C GLY A 171 18.77 6.72 11.77
N ALA A 172 19.26 5.47 11.88
CA ALA A 172 18.42 4.28 11.90
C ALA A 172 17.50 4.23 13.14
N ASP A 173 17.93 4.72 14.28
CA ASP A 173 17.12 4.77 15.50
C ASP A 173 15.90 5.66 15.32
N GLU A 174 16.07 6.87 14.81
CA GLU A 174 14.96 7.81 14.57
C GLU A 174 14.05 7.31 13.44
N LEU A 175 14.62 6.71 12.41
CA LEU A 175 13.84 6.03 11.36
C LEU A 175 12.91 4.96 11.97
N LEU A 176 13.46 4.06 12.81
CA LEU A 176 12.68 2.99 13.44
C LEU A 176 11.65 3.52 14.45
N ALA A 177 12.01 4.54 15.22
CA ALA A 177 11.09 5.22 16.14
C ALA A 177 9.96 5.96 15.42
N SER A 178 10.21 6.45 14.20
CA SER A 178 9.22 7.14 13.39
C SER A 178 8.16 6.23 12.77
N LEU A 179 8.33 4.90 12.77
CA LEU A 179 7.39 3.94 12.16
C LEU A 179 5.97 4.07 12.77
N PRO A 180 4.91 3.63 12.05
CA PRO A 180 3.55 3.70 12.56
C PRO A 180 3.39 3.06 13.94
N PRO A 181 2.41 3.50 14.76
CA PRO A 181 2.25 3.06 16.16
C PRO A 181 2.02 1.55 16.37
N VAL A 182 1.73 0.82 15.30
CA VAL A 182 1.67 -0.66 15.31
C VAL A 182 3.05 -1.30 15.50
N LEU A 183 4.11 -0.50 15.33
CA LEU A 183 5.51 -0.85 15.52
C LEU A 183 6.08 0.04 16.62
N ARG A 184 6.76 -0.57 17.57
CA ARG A 184 7.34 0.13 18.73
C ARG A 184 8.83 -0.15 18.79
N TRP A 185 9.64 0.88 18.50
CA TRP A 185 11.08 0.78 18.65
C TRP A 185 11.51 0.95 20.12
N ARG A 186 12.18 -0.05 20.64
CA ARG A 186 12.85 -0.03 21.95
C ARG A 186 14.23 -0.64 21.78
N ALA A 187 15.18 0.18 21.43
CA ALA A 187 16.52 -0.30 21.10
C ALA A 187 17.02 -1.37 22.07
N PRO A 188 17.53 -2.50 21.61
CA PRO A 188 17.77 -2.86 20.22
C PRO A 188 16.63 -3.74 19.59
N VAL A 189 15.39 -3.61 20.03
CA VAL A 189 14.25 -4.47 19.61
C VAL A 189 13.14 -3.63 19.00
N LEU A 190 12.69 -4.04 17.80
CA LEU A 190 11.46 -3.54 17.19
C LEU A 190 10.31 -4.51 17.49
N GLU A 191 9.31 -4.03 18.20
CA GLU A 191 8.16 -4.82 18.64
C GLU A 191 6.90 -4.50 17.82
N ALA A 192 6.06 -5.50 17.61
CA ALA A 192 4.72 -5.33 17.04
C ALA A 192 3.71 -6.30 17.64
N ASP A 193 2.43 -5.88 17.68
CA ASP A 193 1.35 -6.79 17.98
C ASP A 193 1.20 -7.78 16.82
N TYR A 194 1.31 -9.08 17.12
CA TYR A 194 1.36 -10.14 16.12
C TYR A 194 0.51 -11.35 16.57
N PRO A 195 -0.15 -12.06 15.63
CA PRO A 195 -1.08 -13.15 16.00
C PRO A 195 -0.43 -14.32 16.74
N VAL A 196 0.86 -14.51 16.57
CA VAL A 196 1.67 -15.54 17.22
C VAL A 196 2.93 -14.93 17.81
N ASP A 197 3.46 -15.52 18.86
CA ASP A 197 4.78 -15.11 19.37
C ASP A 197 5.86 -15.49 18.37
N ARG A 198 6.68 -14.52 18.01
CA ARG A 198 7.74 -14.69 17.03
C ARG A 198 8.94 -13.80 17.35
N GLU A 199 10.09 -14.43 17.41
CA GLU A 199 11.40 -13.77 17.51
C GLU A 199 12.10 -13.84 16.15
N LEU A 200 12.64 -12.72 15.70
CA LEU A 200 13.41 -12.61 14.46
C LEU A 200 14.77 -11.96 14.78
N HIS A 201 15.83 -12.74 14.70
CA HIS A 201 17.20 -12.24 14.84
C HIS A 201 17.75 -11.94 13.44
N LEU A 202 18.16 -10.71 13.22
CA LEU A 202 18.64 -10.27 11.92
C LEU A 202 20.06 -10.75 11.62
N ASN A 203 20.90 -10.90 12.67
CA ASN A 203 22.26 -11.47 12.59
C ASN A 203 23.15 -10.78 11.55
N GLY A 204 23.15 -9.46 11.51
CA GLY A 204 23.98 -8.65 10.61
C GLY A 204 23.44 -8.56 9.17
N ARG A 205 22.23 -9.10 8.87
CA ARG A 205 21.62 -9.05 7.53
C ARG A 205 20.92 -7.71 7.25
N GLY A 206 20.64 -6.92 8.28
CA GLY A 206 19.83 -5.72 8.20
C GLY A 206 18.35 -6.02 7.97
N LEU A 207 17.55 -4.97 7.77
CA LEU A 207 16.12 -5.05 7.55
C LEU A 207 15.70 -4.14 6.41
N LEU A 208 14.94 -4.69 5.47
CA LEU A 208 14.24 -3.90 4.46
C LEU A 208 12.87 -3.51 5.00
N LEU A 209 12.62 -2.22 5.11
CA LEU A 209 11.32 -1.64 5.44
C LEU A 209 10.53 -1.43 4.14
N GLN A 210 9.42 -2.15 3.97
CA GLN A 210 8.54 -2.07 2.81
C GLN A 210 7.22 -1.43 3.21
N PRO A 211 7.02 -0.12 2.93
CA PRO A 211 5.71 0.50 3.12
C PRO A 211 4.69 -0.11 2.16
N SER A 212 3.49 -0.39 2.64
CA SER A 212 2.42 -0.95 1.83
C SER A 212 1.08 -0.27 2.11
N PHE A 213 0.39 0.06 1.02
CA PHE A 213 -0.92 0.68 1.04
C PHE A 213 -2.01 -0.28 1.53
N PHE A 214 -1.98 -1.54 1.09
CA PHE A 214 -2.97 -2.55 1.50
C PHE A 214 -2.60 -3.29 2.79
N CYS A 215 -1.40 -3.11 3.33
CA CYS A 215 -1.09 -3.55 4.69
C CYS A 215 -1.97 -2.78 5.69
N ARG A 216 -2.51 -3.45 6.71
CA ARG A 216 -3.34 -2.80 7.72
C ARG A 216 -3.26 -3.50 9.07
N GLY A 217 -3.08 -2.71 10.11
CA GLY A 217 -2.98 -3.18 11.48
C GLY A 217 -1.65 -3.91 11.70
N THR A 218 -1.65 -5.24 11.61
CA THR A 218 -0.46 -6.05 11.86
C THR A 218 0.54 -5.95 10.69
N PRO A 219 1.82 -5.69 10.94
CA PRO A 219 2.86 -5.76 9.92
C PRO A 219 3.05 -7.21 9.45
N VAL A 220 3.76 -7.41 8.33
CA VAL A 220 4.02 -8.74 7.78
C VAL A 220 5.53 -8.94 7.62
N VAL A 221 5.99 -10.13 8.00
CA VAL A 221 7.37 -10.59 7.79
C VAL A 221 7.36 -11.96 7.13
N LEU A 222 8.35 -12.23 6.29
CA LEU A 222 8.52 -13.55 5.68
C LEU A 222 8.73 -14.62 6.76
N ARG A 223 8.16 -15.79 6.54
CA ARG A 223 8.29 -16.90 7.49
C ARG A 223 9.64 -17.58 7.40
N ASP A 224 10.17 -17.73 6.21
CA ASP A 224 11.46 -18.37 5.98
C ASP A 224 12.59 -17.43 6.45
N ALA A 225 13.28 -17.84 7.52
CA ALA A 225 14.38 -17.07 8.09
C ALA A 225 15.64 -17.07 7.20
N SER A 226 15.73 -17.91 6.17
CA SER A 226 16.86 -17.92 5.22
C SER A 226 16.75 -16.79 4.20
N LEU A 227 15.56 -16.27 3.97
CA LEU A 227 15.32 -15.15 3.06
C LEU A 227 15.83 -13.83 3.66
N SER A 228 16.10 -12.87 2.78
CA SER A 228 16.46 -11.52 3.21
C SER A 228 15.35 -10.92 4.07
N PRO A 229 15.66 -10.40 5.28
CA PRO A 229 14.65 -9.89 6.17
C PRO A 229 13.91 -8.69 5.55
N VAL A 230 12.59 -8.79 5.50
CA VAL A 230 11.70 -7.72 5.07
C VAL A 230 10.57 -7.54 6.09
N LEU A 231 10.26 -6.29 6.41
CA LEU A 231 9.12 -5.91 7.23
C LEU A 231 8.18 -5.06 6.37
N VAL A 232 7.04 -5.63 6.04
CA VAL A 232 5.98 -4.90 5.33
C VAL A 232 5.07 -4.25 6.38
N TYR A 233 4.93 -2.94 6.31
CA TYR A 233 4.20 -2.17 7.30
C TYR A 233 3.15 -1.25 6.67
N PRO A 234 2.06 -0.92 7.40
CA PRO A 234 0.99 -0.09 6.87
C PRO A 234 1.43 1.37 6.72
N VAL A 235 1.17 1.98 5.56
CA VAL A 235 1.21 3.44 5.42
C VAL A 235 -0.03 4.06 6.06
N ALA A 236 0.09 5.31 6.53
CA ALA A 236 -1.04 6.04 7.10
C ALA A 236 -2.11 6.34 6.05
N HIS A 237 -3.37 6.03 6.36
CA HIS A 237 -4.52 6.31 5.48
C HIS A 237 -5.26 7.60 5.85
N GLY A 238 -4.86 8.29 6.91
CA GLY A 238 -5.41 9.59 7.31
C GLY A 238 -6.88 9.60 7.74
N GLY A 239 -7.46 8.50 8.17
CA GLY A 239 -8.86 8.46 8.63
C GLY A 239 -9.95 8.69 7.58
N GLU A 240 -9.57 9.02 6.34
CA GLU A 240 -10.47 9.24 5.20
C GLU A 240 -10.67 7.96 4.37
N PRO A 241 -11.75 7.86 3.56
CA PRO A 241 -11.87 6.84 2.54
C PRO A 241 -10.64 6.89 1.64
N ALA A 242 -9.93 5.76 1.48
CA ALA A 242 -8.70 5.72 0.70
C ALA A 242 -8.93 6.04 -0.78
N PHE A 243 -10.19 5.95 -1.24
CA PHE A 243 -10.60 6.08 -2.63
C PHE A 243 -11.90 6.88 -2.80
N GLY A 244 -12.43 7.52 -1.75
CA GLY A 244 -13.71 8.23 -1.81
C GLY A 244 -13.61 9.68 -2.24
N GLU A 245 -14.59 10.17 -2.98
CA GLU A 245 -14.86 11.58 -3.20
C GLU A 245 -15.16 12.27 -1.87
N SER A 246 -14.36 13.28 -1.49
CA SER A 246 -14.79 14.27 -0.52
C SER A 246 -13.91 15.49 -0.54
N ALA A 247 -14.11 16.33 -1.55
CA ALA A 247 -13.97 17.76 -1.32
C ALA A 247 -15.39 18.27 -1.08
N GLY A 248 -15.79 18.30 0.18
CA GLY A 248 -17.11 18.75 0.58
C GLY A 248 -17.37 20.24 0.34
N PRO A 249 -18.57 20.72 0.67
CA PRO A 249 -19.02 22.09 0.46
C PRO A 249 -18.08 23.18 1.00
N SER A 250 -17.16 22.86 1.90
CA SER A 250 -16.18 23.77 2.50
C SER A 250 -15.11 24.27 1.50
N LEU A 251 -14.62 23.42 0.60
CA LEU A 251 -13.64 23.83 -0.42
C LEU A 251 -14.26 24.80 -1.42
N GLY A 252 -15.51 24.56 -1.82
CA GLY A 252 -16.26 25.46 -2.70
C GLY A 252 -16.45 26.87 -2.10
N ARG A 253 -16.59 26.96 -0.77
CA ARG A 253 -16.64 28.27 -0.07
C ARG A 253 -15.30 28.96 -0.03
N LEU A 254 -14.20 28.22 0.06
CA LEU A 254 -12.85 28.80 0.14
C LEU A 254 -12.35 29.28 -1.23
N VAL A 255 -12.41 28.45 -2.27
CA VAL A 255 -11.81 28.73 -3.58
C VAL A 255 -12.85 29.09 -4.66
N GLY A 256 -14.14 29.00 -4.35
CA GLY A 256 -15.24 29.12 -5.30
C GLY A 256 -15.65 27.78 -5.93
N HIS A 257 -16.94 27.60 -6.17
CA HIS A 257 -17.50 26.30 -6.63
C HIS A 257 -16.86 25.80 -7.93
N THR A 258 -16.68 26.69 -8.92
CA THR A 258 -16.09 26.31 -10.21
C THR A 258 -14.62 25.89 -10.07
N ARG A 259 -13.82 26.63 -9.28
CA ARG A 259 -12.40 26.27 -9.04
C ARG A 259 -12.28 24.97 -8.23
N SER A 260 -13.18 24.77 -7.28
CA SER A 260 -13.26 23.50 -6.54
C SER A 260 -13.56 22.32 -7.47
N ALA A 261 -14.54 22.46 -8.37
CA ALA A 261 -14.87 21.44 -9.36
C ALA A 261 -13.69 21.18 -10.34
N VAL A 262 -13.02 22.23 -10.79
CA VAL A 262 -11.82 22.11 -11.64
C VAL A 262 -10.68 21.42 -10.90
N LEU A 263 -10.42 21.76 -9.65
CA LEU A 263 -9.37 21.14 -8.84
C LEU A 263 -9.67 19.66 -8.59
N GLN A 264 -10.92 19.31 -8.33
CA GLN A 264 -11.39 17.94 -8.19
C GLN A 264 -11.22 17.14 -9.49
N ALA A 265 -11.57 17.73 -10.64
CA ALA A 265 -11.45 17.10 -11.95
C ALA A 265 -9.99 16.79 -12.35
N ILE A 266 -9.02 17.56 -11.81
CA ILE A 266 -7.57 17.36 -12.04
C ILE A 266 -6.99 16.22 -11.17
N ARG A 267 -7.70 15.70 -10.20
CA ARG A 267 -7.21 14.74 -9.19
C ARG A 267 -6.32 13.61 -9.76
N ASN A 268 -6.70 13.06 -10.91
CA ASN A 268 -6.00 11.94 -11.56
C ASN A 268 -5.19 12.38 -12.80
N GLY A 269 -4.92 13.66 -12.93
CA GLY A 269 -4.35 14.23 -14.14
C GLY A 269 -5.34 14.21 -15.32
N CYS A 270 -5.38 15.28 -16.10
CA CYS A 270 -6.22 15.34 -17.29
C CYS A 270 -5.75 16.41 -18.28
N THR A 271 -6.15 16.27 -19.53
CA THR A 271 -5.98 17.34 -20.53
C THR A 271 -6.98 18.47 -20.32
N THR A 272 -6.72 19.65 -20.90
CA THR A 272 -7.66 20.79 -20.80
C THR A 272 -9.05 20.44 -21.33
N SER A 273 -9.14 19.66 -22.42
CA SER A 273 -10.43 19.23 -22.98
C SER A 273 -11.18 18.26 -22.04
N GLU A 274 -10.45 17.35 -21.43
CA GLU A 274 -11.01 16.43 -20.47
C GLU A 274 -11.41 17.13 -19.16
N LEU A 275 -10.61 18.11 -18.73
CA LEU A 275 -10.91 18.97 -17.61
C LEU A 275 -12.24 19.71 -17.80
N ALA A 276 -12.41 20.35 -18.97
CA ALA A 276 -13.64 21.06 -19.32
C ALA A 276 -14.86 20.15 -19.23
N ARG A 277 -14.77 18.94 -19.79
CA ARG A 277 -15.83 17.93 -19.75
C ARG A 277 -16.14 17.46 -18.33
N ARG A 278 -15.12 17.13 -17.54
CA ARG A 278 -15.27 16.61 -16.15
C ARG A 278 -15.82 17.66 -15.21
N ALA A 279 -15.36 18.92 -15.34
CA ALA A 279 -15.79 20.03 -14.49
C ALA A 279 -17.12 20.67 -14.96
N GLY A 280 -17.67 20.28 -16.10
CA GLY A 280 -18.91 20.82 -16.65
C GLY A 280 -18.80 22.28 -17.08
N VAL A 281 -17.64 22.74 -17.58
CA VAL A 281 -17.36 24.11 -17.97
C VAL A 281 -16.87 24.19 -19.42
N SER A 282 -16.84 25.38 -20.00
CA SER A 282 -16.25 25.60 -21.32
C SER A 282 -14.73 25.39 -21.32
N LEU A 283 -14.15 25.09 -22.48
CA LEU A 283 -12.70 24.90 -22.63
C LEU A 283 -11.93 26.16 -22.20
N ALA A 284 -12.43 27.35 -22.54
CA ALA A 284 -11.83 28.61 -22.12
C ALA A 284 -11.88 28.78 -20.60
N SER A 285 -13.00 28.48 -19.97
CA SER A 285 -13.16 28.56 -18.51
C SER A 285 -12.27 27.52 -17.80
N ALA A 286 -12.17 26.30 -18.31
CA ALA A 286 -11.27 25.28 -17.77
C ALA A 286 -9.80 25.73 -17.81
N SER A 287 -9.36 26.28 -18.95
CA SER A 287 -8.01 26.86 -19.12
C SER A 287 -7.74 27.99 -18.16
N GLN A 288 -8.69 28.94 -18.02
CA GLN A 288 -8.57 30.09 -17.11
C GLN A 288 -8.47 29.63 -15.65
N HIS A 289 -9.34 28.73 -15.20
CA HIS A 289 -9.30 28.25 -13.83
C HIS A 289 -8.06 27.41 -13.54
N ALA A 290 -7.60 26.58 -14.50
CA ALA A 290 -6.34 25.86 -14.36
C ALA A 290 -5.14 26.81 -14.25
N ALA A 291 -5.14 27.96 -14.97
CA ALA A 291 -4.10 28.97 -14.86
C ALA A 291 -4.07 29.59 -13.45
N VAL A 292 -5.20 29.99 -12.91
CA VAL A 292 -5.31 30.55 -11.55
C VAL A 292 -4.85 29.54 -10.49
N LEU A 293 -5.25 28.28 -10.63
CA LEU A 293 -4.84 27.21 -9.68
C LEU A 293 -3.33 26.92 -9.79
N ARG A 294 -2.74 27.04 -10.98
CA ARG A 294 -1.30 26.91 -11.18
C ARG A 294 -0.54 28.09 -10.55
N GLU A 295 -1.00 29.30 -10.72
CA GLU A 295 -0.44 30.50 -10.07
C GLU A 295 -0.50 30.39 -8.55
N ALA A 296 -1.56 29.79 -8.02
CA ALA A 296 -1.69 29.49 -6.59
C ALA A 296 -0.84 28.29 -6.12
N GLY A 297 -0.05 27.66 -7.01
CA GLY A 297 0.78 26.52 -6.67
C GLY A 297 0.01 25.22 -6.40
N LEU A 298 -1.28 25.15 -6.77
CA LEU A 298 -2.13 23.97 -6.52
C LEU A 298 -2.09 22.97 -7.67
N VAL A 299 -1.74 23.40 -8.87
CA VAL A 299 -1.71 22.63 -10.11
C VAL A 299 -0.38 22.84 -10.83
N VAL A 300 0.15 21.77 -11.41
CA VAL A 300 1.27 21.85 -12.37
C VAL A 300 0.72 21.52 -13.76
N THR A 301 1.21 22.23 -14.74
CA THR A 301 0.85 22.03 -16.16
C THR A 301 2.08 21.57 -16.93
N LEU A 302 2.00 20.39 -17.51
CA LEU A 302 3.07 19.81 -18.32
C LEU A 302 2.62 19.79 -19.80
N ARG A 303 3.52 20.16 -20.71
CA ARG A 303 3.31 19.99 -22.15
C ARG A 303 3.83 18.61 -22.57
N HIS A 304 2.98 17.81 -23.16
CA HIS A 304 3.33 16.53 -23.74
C HIS A 304 2.89 16.49 -25.22
N GLY A 305 3.82 16.76 -26.12
CA GLY A 305 3.50 16.95 -27.55
C GLY A 305 2.52 18.12 -27.75
N ASN A 306 1.43 17.86 -28.43
CA ASN A 306 0.36 18.84 -28.69
C ASN A 306 -0.68 18.91 -27.56
N ALA A 307 -0.55 18.11 -26.49
CA ALA A 307 -1.47 18.09 -25.36
C ALA A 307 -0.88 18.81 -24.15
N VAL A 308 -1.76 19.44 -23.40
CA VAL A 308 -1.47 20.08 -22.10
C VAL A 308 -2.06 19.20 -21.03
N LEU A 309 -1.22 18.64 -20.15
CA LEU A 309 -1.63 17.82 -19.03
C LEU A 309 -1.57 18.63 -17.74
N HIS A 310 -2.67 18.67 -17.00
CA HIS A 310 -2.77 19.26 -15.68
C HIS A 310 -2.70 18.19 -14.61
N THR A 311 -1.87 18.40 -13.56
CA THR A 311 -1.73 17.50 -12.41
C THR A 311 -1.72 18.30 -11.12
N LEU A 312 -2.15 17.70 -10.01
CA LEU A 312 -2.09 18.33 -8.70
C LEU A 312 -0.64 18.41 -8.19
N THR A 313 -0.34 19.52 -7.53
CA THR A 313 0.84 19.59 -6.65
C THR A 313 0.56 18.88 -5.32
N PRO A 314 1.57 18.61 -4.49
CA PRO A 314 1.36 18.15 -3.11
C PRO A 314 0.44 19.08 -2.32
N LEU A 315 0.54 20.40 -2.52
CA LEU A 315 -0.31 21.39 -1.88
C LEU A 315 -1.76 21.30 -2.39
N GLY A 316 -1.96 21.18 -3.72
CA GLY A 316 -3.29 21.00 -4.31
C GLY A 316 -3.97 19.71 -3.83
N ALA A 317 -3.19 18.63 -3.74
CA ALA A 317 -3.67 17.38 -3.18
C ALA A 317 -4.00 17.49 -1.68
N ALA A 318 -3.19 18.20 -0.90
CA ALA A 318 -3.46 18.47 0.51
C ALA A 318 -4.71 19.32 0.70
N LEU A 319 -4.91 20.34 -0.13
CA LEU A 319 -6.10 21.19 -0.09
C LEU A 319 -7.39 20.42 -0.40
N LEU A 320 -7.34 19.51 -1.37
CA LEU A 320 -8.46 18.59 -1.64
C LEU A 320 -8.75 17.65 -0.48
N ARG A 321 -7.72 17.26 0.29
CA ARG A 321 -7.86 16.43 1.50
C ARG A 321 -8.33 17.23 2.71
N GLY A 322 -7.81 18.43 2.91
CA GLY A 322 -8.02 19.27 4.11
C GLY A 322 -9.38 19.95 4.20
N GLY A 323 -10.27 19.75 3.22
CA GLY A 323 -11.68 20.13 3.31
C GLY A 323 -12.51 19.24 4.25
N ALA A 324 -11.92 18.22 4.87
CA ALA A 324 -12.51 17.32 5.84
C ALA A 324 -11.70 17.35 7.15
N SER A 325 -12.24 18.05 8.15
CA SER A 325 -11.94 17.93 9.58
C SER A 325 -10.66 18.61 10.11
N ALA A 326 -10.85 19.79 10.64
CA ALA A 326 -10.27 20.17 11.93
C ALA A 326 -11.47 20.41 12.88
N GLU A 327 -11.90 19.40 13.61
CA GLU A 327 -12.53 19.66 14.89
C GLU A 327 -11.41 20.08 15.85
N PRO A 328 -11.48 21.27 16.46
CA PRO A 328 -10.51 21.63 17.49
C PRO A 328 -10.76 20.73 18.72
N GLU A 329 -9.73 20.07 19.21
CA GLU A 329 -9.77 19.45 20.54
C GLU A 329 -10.23 20.48 21.57
N PRO A 330 -11.16 20.11 22.47
CA PRO A 330 -11.57 21.02 23.54
C PRO A 330 -10.38 21.23 24.49
N TYR A 331 -9.94 22.47 24.57
CA TYR A 331 -8.94 22.96 25.52
C TYR A 331 -9.35 22.50 26.93
N ALA A 332 -8.62 21.58 27.51
CA ALA A 332 -8.81 21.18 28.91
C ALA A 332 -8.57 22.39 29.81
N ARG A 333 -9.65 22.96 30.37
CA ARG A 333 -9.58 23.98 31.40
C ARG A 333 -8.95 23.35 32.63
N ASN A 334 -7.73 23.76 32.95
CA ASN A 334 -7.17 23.57 34.28
C ASN A 334 -8.09 24.21 35.29
N GLY A 335 -8.74 23.37 36.13
CA GLY A 335 -9.47 23.82 37.31
C GLY A 335 -8.51 24.36 38.38
N PRO A 336 -8.97 25.25 39.26
CA PRO A 336 -8.11 25.93 40.21
C PRO A 336 -7.61 25.00 41.30
N VAL A 337 -6.33 25.13 41.60
CA VAL A 337 -5.70 24.61 42.82
C VAL A 337 -6.29 25.39 43.99
N THR A 338 -7.05 24.72 44.86
CA THR A 338 -7.41 25.24 46.18
C THR A 338 -6.53 24.59 47.23
N SER A 339 -6.06 25.45 48.09
CA SER A 339 -5.18 25.34 49.27
C SER A 339 -5.29 24.09 50.10
#